data_ecf8fc0c33074b1b12586e2629a83e68
#
_entry.id   ecf8fc0c33074b1b12586e2629a83e68
#
_cell.length_a   1.000
_cell.length_b   1.000
_cell.length_c   1.000
_cell.angle_alpha   90.00
_cell.angle_beta   90.00
_cell.angle_gamma   90.00
#
_symmetry.space_group_name_H-M   'P 1'
#
loop_
_entity.id
_entity.type
_entity.pdbx_description
1 polymer ?
#
loop_
_entity_poly.entity_id
_entity_poly.type
_entity_poly.pdbx_seq_one_letter_code
_entity_poly.pdbx_strand_id
1 'polypeptide(L)'
;GNMDDLVEESLQRAALWDEVKRKLKDSGMALSGGQQQRLCIARAIATRPDVILMDEPCSALDPIATAKIEDLMRGLVSEYTIVIVTHNMQQAARVSDRTAFFTVDVAEDGHRTGHIVEFDRTESIFTNPSDRRTEDYVTGRFG
;
A
#
# COMPACT_ATOMS: atom_id res chain seq x y z
N GLY A 1 -7.05 26.79 10.71
CA GLY A 1 -6.03 26.77 9.67
C GLY A 1 -6.62 27.15 8.33
N ASN A 2 -5.83 27.83 7.51
CA ASN A 2 -6.20 28.15 6.14
C ASN A 2 -6.10 26.87 5.27
N MET A 3 -6.83 26.84 4.15
CA MET A 3 -6.75 25.72 3.19
C MET A 3 -5.32 25.53 2.66
N ASP A 4 -4.59 26.62 2.44
CA ASP A 4 -3.21 26.58 1.97
C ASP A 4 -2.28 25.91 2.99
N ASP A 5 -2.48 26.16 4.28
CA ASP A 5 -1.70 25.50 5.36
C ASP A 5 -1.94 23.99 5.36
N LEU A 6 -3.20 23.56 5.17
CA LEU A 6 -3.55 22.13 5.09
C LEU A 6 -2.93 21.46 3.88
N VAL A 7 -2.91 22.13 2.73
CA VAL A 7 -2.28 21.62 1.50
C VAL A 7 -0.78 21.48 1.71
N GLU A 8 -0.11 22.48 2.26
CA GLU A 8 1.32 22.44 2.53
C GLU A 8 1.65 21.31 3.51
N GLU A 9 0.97 21.23 4.66
CA GLU A 9 1.16 20.18 5.66
C GLU A 9 1.01 18.78 5.05
N SER A 10 -0.07 18.57 4.29
CA SER A 10 -0.34 17.26 3.68
C SER A 10 0.71 16.86 2.65
N LEU A 11 1.20 17.80 1.84
CA LEU A 11 2.25 17.56 0.86
C LEU A 11 3.61 17.35 1.52
N GLN A 12 3.91 18.03 2.63
CA GLN A 12 5.12 17.80 3.42
C GLN A 12 5.12 16.40 4.02
N ARG A 13 4.00 15.98 4.62
CA ARG A 13 3.81 14.65 5.21
C ARG A 13 3.88 13.53 4.18
N ALA A 14 3.49 13.79 2.93
CA ALA A 14 3.64 12.88 1.81
C ALA A 14 5.03 12.96 1.13
N ALA A 15 5.99 13.69 1.73
CA ALA A 15 7.33 13.91 1.18
C ALA A 15 7.32 14.42 -0.27
N LEU A 16 6.35 15.27 -0.62
CA LEU A 16 6.15 15.78 -1.98
C LEU A 16 6.31 17.30 -2.10
N TRP A 17 6.17 18.05 -1.01
CA TRP A 17 6.15 19.52 -1.00
C TRP A 17 7.29 20.16 -1.78
N ASP A 18 8.52 19.78 -1.50
CA ASP A 18 9.69 20.39 -2.13
C ASP A 18 9.77 20.19 -3.64
N GLU A 19 9.14 19.13 -4.13
CA GLU A 19 9.10 18.81 -5.55
C GLU A 19 7.99 19.58 -6.30
N VAL A 20 6.92 20.00 -5.59
CA VAL A 20 5.72 20.56 -6.22
C VAL A 20 5.36 21.97 -5.80
N LYS A 21 5.94 22.54 -4.74
CA LYS A 21 5.58 23.86 -4.18
C LYS A 21 5.59 25.01 -5.20
N ARG A 22 6.33 24.90 -6.30
CA ARG A 22 6.37 25.88 -7.39
C ARG A 22 5.39 25.56 -8.53
N LYS A 23 4.65 24.44 -8.43
CA LYS A 23 3.80 23.87 -9.49
C LYS A 23 2.39 23.58 -9.00
N LEU A 24 1.96 24.16 -7.89
CA LEU A 24 0.66 23.85 -7.25
C LEU A 24 -0.55 24.15 -8.14
N LYS A 25 -0.39 24.97 -9.18
CA LYS A 25 -1.44 25.30 -10.16
C LYS A 25 -1.37 24.45 -11.43
N ASP A 26 -0.32 23.64 -11.57
CA ASP A 26 -0.14 22.78 -12.73
C ASP A 26 -1.04 21.53 -12.61
N SER A 27 -1.30 20.90 -13.75
CA SER A 27 -2.05 19.64 -13.76
C SER A 27 -1.30 18.54 -13.00
N GLY A 28 -1.98 17.84 -12.09
CA GLY A 28 -1.44 16.66 -11.41
C GLY A 28 -1.04 15.53 -12.37
N MET A 29 -1.58 15.52 -13.59
CA MET A 29 -1.21 14.58 -14.65
C MET A 29 0.19 14.83 -15.23
N ALA A 30 0.77 15.99 -14.99
CA ALA A 30 2.15 16.31 -15.38
C ALA A 30 3.20 15.77 -14.40
N LEU A 31 2.78 15.19 -13.28
CA LEU A 31 3.63 14.58 -12.27
C LEU A 31 4.07 13.18 -12.72
N SER A 32 5.26 12.74 -12.27
CA SER A 32 5.69 11.34 -12.43
C SER A 32 4.77 10.38 -11.66
N GLY A 33 4.76 9.09 -12.01
CA GLY A 33 3.93 8.09 -11.33
C GLY A 33 4.14 8.06 -9.81
N GLY A 34 5.38 8.11 -9.34
CA GLY A 34 5.68 8.15 -7.91
C GLY A 34 5.24 9.45 -7.23
N GLN A 35 5.28 10.59 -7.94
CA GLN A 35 4.74 11.85 -7.44
C GLN A 35 3.21 11.83 -7.39
N GLN A 36 2.55 11.26 -8.40
CA GLN A 36 1.08 11.10 -8.42
C GLN A 36 0.63 10.22 -7.25
N GLN A 37 1.34 9.11 -6.98
CA GLN A 37 1.04 8.24 -5.86
C GLN A 37 1.18 8.97 -4.52
N ARG A 38 2.26 9.73 -4.31
CA ARG A 38 2.43 10.54 -3.10
C ARG A 38 1.38 11.66 -3.00
N LEU A 39 0.93 12.22 -4.11
CA LEU A 39 -0.19 13.16 -4.13
C LEU A 39 -1.50 12.50 -3.69
N CYS A 40 -1.78 11.27 -4.12
CA CYS A 40 -2.94 10.50 -3.66
C CYS A 40 -2.86 10.25 -2.14
N ILE A 41 -1.69 9.92 -1.61
CA ILE A 41 -1.47 9.76 -0.18
C ILE A 41 -1.70 11.11 0.55
N ALA A 42 -1.14 12.23 0.05
CA ALA A 42 -1.36 13.56 0.61
C ALA A 42 -2.86 13.90 0.71
N ARG A 43 -3.63 13.59 -0.32
CA ARG A 43 -5.09 13.78 -0.34
C ARG A 43 -5.80 12.92 0.71
N ALA A 44 -5.37 11.69 0.91
CA ALA A 44 -5.95 10.80 1.90
C ALA A 44 -5.68 11.32 3.33
N ILE A 45 -4.43 11.67 3.65
CA ILE A 45 -4.06 12.14 5.00
C ILE A 45 -4.61 13.52 5.33
N ALA A 46 -4.92 14.35 4.33
CA ALA A 46 -5.53 15.67 4.54
C ALA A 46 -6.88 15.60 5.27
N THR A 47 -7.60 14.48 5.14
CA THR A 47 -8.88 14.24 5.82
C THR A 47 -8.71 13.72 7.24
N ARG A 48 -7.47 13.44 7.68
CA ARG A 48 -7.12 12.88 8.99
C ARG A 48 -7.91 11.60 9.32
N PRO A 49 -7.87 10.57 8.47
CA PRO A 49 -8.60 9.33 8.67
C PRO A 49 -7.95 8.49 9.78
N ASP A 50 -8.69 7.58 10.39
CA ASP A 50 -8.12 6.58 11.30
C ASP A 50 -7.44 5.44 10.52
N VAL A 51 -7.93 5.13 9.32
CA VAL A 51 -7.47 4.04 8.46
C VAL A 51 -7.26 4.53 7.04
N ILE A 52 -6.12 4.17 6.45
CA ILE A 52 -5.80 4.42 5.03
C ILE A 52 -5.80 3.08 4.29
N LEU A 53 -6.60 2.99 3.24
CA LEU A 53 -6.63 1.83 2.34
C LEU A 53 -5.82 2.13 1.10
N MET A 54 -4.89 1.23 0.75
CA MET A 54 -4.03 1.34 -0.43
C MET A 54 -4.17 0.08 -1.28
N ASP A 55 -4.61 0.25 -2.52
CA ASP A 55 -4.73 -0.83 -3.48
C ASP A 55 -3.58 -0.76 -4.48
N GLU A 56 -2.72 -1.80 -4.46
CA GLU A 56 -1.53 -1.92 -5.32
C GLU A 56 -0.66 -0.64 -5.38
N PRO A 57 -0.23 -0.05 -4.25
CA PRO A 57 0.33 1.29 -4.20
C PRO A 57 1.63 1.48 -4.99
N CYS A 58 2.30 0.39 -5.39
CA CYS A 58 3.58 0.44 -6.10
C CYS A 58 3.60 -0.33 -7.42
N SER A 59 2.47 -0.87 -7.91
CA SER A 59 2.41 -1.79 -9.05
C SER A 59 2.96 -1.22 -10.36
N ALA A 60 2.87 0.10 -10.56
CA ALA A 60 3.31 0.78 -11.79
C ALA A 60 4.56 1.66 -11.56
N LEU A 61 5.30 1.43 -10.48
CA LEU A 61 6.44 2.25 -10.11
C LEU A 61 7.77 1.52 -10.33
N ASP A 62 8.81 2.29 -10.68
CA ASP A 62 10.18 1.80 -10.69
C ASP A 62 10.68 1.54 -9.24
N PRO A 63 11.80 0.81 -9.06
CA PRO A 63 12.30 0.46 -7.73
C PRO A 63 12.61 1.66 -6.82
N ILE A 64 13.06 2.78 -7.39
CA ILE A 64 13.40 3.99 -6.61
C ILE A 64 12.11 4.65 -6.09
N ALA A 65 11.11 4.81 -6.95
CA ALA A 65 9.82 5.34 -6.57
C ALA A 65 9.10 4.42 -5.56
N THR A 66 9.18 3.10 -5.76
CA THR A 66 8.66 2.10 -4.82
C THR A 66 9.28 2.25 -3.44
N ALA A 67 10.61 2.35 -3.34
CA ALA A 67 11.29 2.54 -2.06
C ALA A 67 10.83 3.81 -1.33
N LYS A 68 10.64 4.91 -2.06
CA LYS A 68 10.12 6.17 -1.48
C LYS A 68 8.71 6.01 -0.91
N ILE A 69 7.83 5.27 -1.60
CA ILE A 69 6.47 5.01 -1.10
C ILE A 69 6.51 4.09 0.13
N GLU A 70 7.34 3.05 0.12
CA GLU A 70 7.51 2.15 1.26
C GLU A 70 8.07 2.89 2.50
N ASP A 71 9.04 3.79 2.32
CA ASP A 71 9.57 4.62 3.40
C ASP A 71 8.50 5.59 3.94
N LEU A 72 7.71 6.19 3.06
CA LEU A 72 6.59 7.05 3.44
C LEU A 72 5.57 6.27 4.27
N MET A 73 5.17 5.08 3.85
CA MET A 73 4.24 4.23 4.59
C MET A 73 4.76 3.91 5.99
N ARG A 74 6.05 3.54 6.12
CA ARG A 74 6.67 3.29 7.43
C ARG A 74 6.65 4.52 8.35
N GLY A 75 6.75 5.72 7.81
CA GLY A 75 6.62 6.94 8.58
C GLY A 75 5.18 7.20 9.05
N LEU A 76 4.20 6.85 8.23
CA LEU A 76 2.78 7.13 8.52
C LEU A 76 2.14 6.17 9.53
N VAL A 77 2.68 4.96 9.74
CA VAL A 77 2.10 3.97 10.68
C VAL A 77 2.14 4.42 12.15
N SER A 78 2.92 5.44 12.49
CA SER A 78 2.88 6.04 13.83
C SER A 78 1.58 6.79 14.12
N GLU A 79 0.85 7.20 13.09
CA GLU A 79 -0.36 8.00 13.20
C GLU A 79 -1.61 7.33 12.58
N TYR A 80 -1.42 6.45 11.61
CA TYR A 80 -2.50 5.81 10.86
C TYR A 80 -2.42 4.29 10.88
N THR A 81 -3.56 3.64 10.87
CA THR A 81 -3.64 2.23 10.48
C THR A 81 -3.64 2.15 8.95
N ILE A 82 -2.69 1.42 8.36
CA ILE A 82 -2.59 1.26 6.91
C ILE A 82 -2.95 -0.16 6.53
N VAL A 83 -3.90 -0.30 5.61
CA VAL A 83 -4.26 -1.58 5.00
C VAL A 83 -3.86 -1.55 3.54
N ILE A 84 -3.02 -2.50 3.11
CA ILE A 84 -2.50 -2.58 1.75
C ILE A 84 -3.03 -3.85 1.09
N VAL A 85 -3.58 -3.73 -0.10
CA VAL A 85 -3.81 -4.86 -1.00
C VAL A 85 -2.67 -4.89 -2.01
N THR A 86 -1.97 -6.02 -2.10
CA THR A 86 -0.89 -6.21 -3.07
C THR A 86 -0.74 -7.67 -3.44
N HIS A 87 -0.37 -7.93 -4.69
CA HIS A 87 0.08 -9.24 -5.16
C HIS A 87 1.61 -9.41 -5.04
N ASN A 88 2.32 -8.34 -4.65
CA ASN A 88 3.77 -8.39 -4.48
C ASN A 88 4.14 -8.87 -3.07
N MET A 89 4.44 -10.17 -2.95
CA MET A 89 4.81 -10.80 -1.68
C MET A 89 6.05 -10.17 -1.04
N GLN A 90 7.02 -9.74 -1.85
CA GLN A 90 8.23 -9.09 -1.32
C GLN A 90 7.90 -7.73 -0.70
N GLN A 91 6.98 -6.97 -1.29
CA GLN A 91 6.50 -5.74 -0.71
C GLN A 91 5.77 -6.01 0.61
N ALA A 92 4.82 -6.94 0.63
CA ALA A 92 4.10 -7.33 1.85
C ALA A 92 5.09 -7.72 2.97
N ALA A 93 6.09 -8.54 2.67
CA ALA A 93 7.12 -8.96 3.62
C ALA A 93 7.95 -7.79 4.18
N ARG A 94 8.19 -6.74 3.38
CA ARG A 94 9.02 -5.59 3.80
C ARG A 94 8.27 -4.55 4.62
N VAL A 95 6.98 -4.33 4.33
CA VAL A 95 6.27 -3.15 4.85
C VAL A 95 5.17 -3.45 5.84
N SER A 96 4.68 -4.70 5.94
CA SER A 96 3.55 -5.02 6.81
C SER A 96 3.97 -5.70 8.11
N ASP A 97 3.25 -5.38 9.20
CA ASP A 97 3.39 -6.03 10.49
C ASP A 97 2.59 -7.34 10.53
N ARG A 98 1.44 -7.34 9.87
CA ARG A 98 0.53 -8.48 9.75
C ARG A 98 0.12 -8.66 8.29
N THR A 99 -0.05 -9.91 7.89
CA THR A 99 -0.43 -10.27 6.53
C THR A 99 -1.63 -11.22 6.56
N ALA A 100 -2.63 -10.92 5.73
CA ALA A 100 -3.75 -11.81 5.44
C ALA A 100 -3.56 -12.42 4.04
N PHE A 101 -3.61 -13.74 3.94
CA PHE A 101 -3.62 -14.44 2.67
C PHE A 101 -5.06 -14.76 2.27
N PHE A 102 -5.45 -14.31 1.08
CA PHE A 102 -6.75 -14.56 0.47
C PHE A 102 -6.62 -15.55 -0.67
N THR A 103 -7.61 -16.41 -0.83
CA THR A 103 -7.78 -17.25 -2.02
C THR A 103 -9.19 -17.18 -2.54
N VAL A 104 -9.40 -17.75 -3.73
CA VAL A 104 -10.71 -17.84 -4.38
C VAL A 104 -11.04 -19.31 -4.61
N ASP A 105 -12.15 -19.76 -4.06
CA ASP A 105 -12.74 -21.03 -4.40
C ASP A 105 -13.66 -20.87 -5.61
N VAL A 106 -13.60 -21.82 -6.52
CA VAL A 106 -14.47 -21.87 -7.69
C VAL A 106 -15.38 -23.08 -7.56
N ALA A 107 -16.68 -22.84 -7.40
CA ALA A 107 -17.69 -23.89 -7.36
C ALA A 107 -17.91 -24.53 -8.74
N GLU A 108 -18.55 -25.71 -8.79
CA GLU A 108 -18.82 -26.44 -10.03
C GLU A 108 -19.68 -25.63 -11.02
N ASP A 109 -20.53 -24.75 -10.52
CA ASP A 109 -21.36 -23.82 -11.30
C ASP A 109 -20.60 -22.59 -11.82
N GLY A 110 -19.28 -22.48 -11.53
CA GLY A 110 -18.42 -21.36 -11.89
C GLY A 110 -18.51 -20.17 -10.94
N HIS A 111 -19.29 -20.25 -9.86
CA HIS A 111 -19.34 -19.21 -8.85
C HIS A 111 -17.99 -19.10 -8.10
N ARG A 112 -17.52 -17.87 -7.89
CA ARG A 112 -16.25 -17.60 -7.23
C ARG A 112 -16.49 -16.94 -5.87
N THR A 113 -15.90 -17.51 -4.83
CA THR A 113 -15.96 -16.96 -3.47
C THR A 113 -14.57 -16.74 -2.94
N GLY A 114 -14.24 -15.48 -2.60
CA GLY A 114 -13.00 -15.13 -1.92
C GLY A 114 -13.13 -15.31 -0.41
N HIS A 115 -12.09 -15.87 0.20
CA HIS A 115 -12.03 -15.98 1.66
C HIS A 115 -10.59 -15.84 2.19
N ILE A 116 -10.47 -15.46 3.47
CA ILE A 116 -9.19 -15.44 4.16
C ILE A 116 -8.80 -16.88 4.50
N VAL A 117 -7.59 -17.28 4.06
CA VAL A 117 -6.99 -18.56 4.40
C VAL A 117 -6.26 -18.48 5.71
N GLU A 118 -5.45 -17.44 5.87
CA GLU A 118 -4.59 -17.24 7.02
C GLU A 118 -4.39 -15.76 7.30
N PHE A 119 -4.32 -15.38 8.59
CA PHE A 119 -4.02 -14.03 9.01
C PHE A 119 -3.15 -14.06 10.27
N ASP A 120 -1.91 -13.67 10.14
CA ASP A 120 -0.95 -13.66 11.25
C ASP A 120 0.10 -12.56 11.08
N ARG A 121 1.11 -12.57 11.96
CA ARG A 121 2.32 -11.75 11.82
C ARG A 121 2.96 -12.05 10.46
N THR A 122 3.42 -11.02 9.80
CA THR A 122 4.05 -11.15 8.48
C THR A 122 5.20 -12.15 8.49
N GLU A 123 6.05 -12.11 9.51
CA GLU A 123 7.14 -13.08 9.67
C GLU A 123 6.63 -14.53 9.65
N SER A 124 5.55 -14.84 10.41
CA SER A 124 4.97 -16.18 10.46
C SER A 124 4.43 -16.62 9.11
N ILE A 125 3.69 -15.74 8.42
CA ILE A 125 3.13 -16.03 7.08
C ILE A 125 4.22 -16.37 6.07
N PHE A 126 5.38 -15.69 6.12
CA PHE A 126 6.44 -15.87 5.12
C PHE A 126 7.49 -16.93 5.48
N THR A 127 7.61 -17.32 6.76
CA THR A 127 8.64 -18.29 7.21
C THR A 127 8.09 -19.61 7.71
N ASN A 128 6.91 -19.61 8.31
CA ASN A 128 6.30 -20.80 8.92
C ASN A 128 4.75 -20.67 8.90
N PRO A 129 4.13 -20.62 7.73
CA PRO A 129 2.68 -20.54 7.63
C PRO A 129 2.00 -21.79 8.20
N SER A 130 0.81 -21.63 8.75
CA SER A 130 0.03 -22.73 9.35
C SER A 130 -0.80 -23.48 8.32
N ASP A 131 -1.14 -22.85 7.19
CA ASP A 131 -1.92 -23.43 6.11
C ASP A 131 -1.04 -23.76 4.90
N ARG A 132 -1.18 -24.98 4.39
CA ARG A 132 -0.41 -25.45 3.23
C ARG A 132 -0.62 -24.59 1.98
N ARG A 133 -1.82 -24.04 1.78
CA ARG A 133 -2.11 -23.14 0.63
C ARG A 133 -1.31 -21.86 0.73
N THR A 134 -1.12 -21.33 1.93
CA THR A 134 -0.23 -20.19 2.19
C THR A 134 1.22 -20.55 1.89
N GLU A 135 1.67 -21.73 2.34
CA GLU A 135 3.03 -22.24 2.09
C GLU A 135 3.28 -22.38 0.58
N ASP A 136 2.37 -23.02 -0.15
CA ASP A 136 2.48 -23.22 -1.59
C ASP A 136 2.53 -21.88 -2.33
N TYR A 137 1.71 -20.89 -1.92
CA TYR A 137 1.72 -19.55 -2.49
C TYR A 137 3.03 -18.82 -2.23
N VAL A 138 3.49 -18.78 -0.98
CA VAL A 138 4.72 -18.06 -0.58
C VAL A 138 5.96 -18.68 -1.21
N THR A 139 5.99 -20.02 -1.38
CA THR A 139 7.12 -20.74 -1.99
C THR A 139 7.04 -20.83 -3.51
N GLY A 140 5.98 -20.33 -4.14
CA GLY A 140 5.77 -20.40 -5.58
C GLY A 140 5.46 -21.83 -6.10
N ARG A 141 5.02 -22.71 -5.24
CA ARG A 141 4.61 -24.08 -5.58
C ARG A 141 3.14 -24.13 -5.98
N PHE A 142 2.81 -23.50 -7.10
CA PHE A 142 1.48 -23.65 -7.70
C PHE A 142 1.42 -25.00 -8.40
N GLY A 143 0.75 -25.95 -7.76
CA GLY A 143 0.42 -27.23 -8.34
C GLY A 143 -0.78 -27.15 -9.26
#